data_4e1e0b7f9435d994a25077982aee1e7a
#
_entry.id   4e1e0b7f9435d994a25077982aee1e7a
#
_cell.length_a   1.000
_cell.length_b   1.000
_cell.length_c   1.000
_cell.angle_alpha   90.00
_cell.angle_beta   90.00
_cell.angle_gamma   90.00
#
_symmetry.space_group_name_H-M   'P 1'
#
loop_
_entity.id
_entity.type
_entity.pdbx_description
1 polymer ?
#
loop_
_entity_poly.entity_id
_entity_poly.type
_entity_poly.pdbx_seq_one_letter_code
_entity_poly.pdbx_strand_id
1 'polypeptide(L)'
;MKRFVGLILLFISFAAQAQLANAVTDNHWVGTWATAQQPVVKSFMPYNNNMSGRSVRQIVKVSIGGKQLRLELSNELSREPLVIRSVYIAHAADSFVIVPSTAKYLTFGGRYNTVIPAGKAAFSDALNFDIQPLEKLAITINYTKAPAVPTVHMGSRTTSYILRGVSTPKTSFAKAFREDHWFNISAIDVYDLTAKSIAIIGNSITDGKNSTNNAQNRWPDIFSEVLQKKQGVTDVGVLNLGIGNN
;
A
#
# COMPACT_ATOMS: atom_id res chain seq x y z
N MET A 1 -17.79 52.97 31.31
CA MET A 1 -18.09 51.60 30.85
C MET A 1 -17.46 51.22 29.50
N LYS A 2 -16.26 51.70 29.13
CA LYS A 2 -15.63 51.39 27.81
C LYS A 2 -14.25 50.72 27.88
N ARG A 3 -13.80 50.23 29.04
CA ARG A 3 -12.46 49.65 29.22
C ARG A 3 -12.42 48.14 29.50
N PHE A 4 -13.55 47.45 29.58
CA PHE A 4 -13.62 46.02 29.90
C PHE A 4 -13.81 45.11 28.68
N VAL A 5 -14.17 45.64 27.50
CA VAL A 5 -14.44 44.82 26.29
C VAL A 5 -13.16 44.45 25.57
N GLY A 6 -12.08 45.22 25.71
CA GLY A 6 -10.80 44.94 25.04
C GLY A 6 -10.01 43.75 25.61
N LEU A 7 -10.20 43.43 26.89
CA LEU A 7 -9.42 42.36 27.55
C LEU A 7 -9.99 40.97 27.26
N ILE A 8 -11.28 40.85 27.01
CA ILE A 8 -11.96 39.57 26.71
C ILE A 8 -11.60 39.09 25.27
N LEU A 9 -11.48 40.01 24.32
CA LEU A 9 -11.09 39.66 22.94
C LEU A 9 -9.63 39.20 22.81
N LEU A 10 -8.72 39.66 23.69
CA LEU A 10 -7.33 39.20 23.68
C LEU A 10 -7.18 37.77 24.21
N PHE A 11 -7.99 37.36 25.18
CA PHE A 11 -7.97 36.00 25.72
C PHE A 11 -8.55 34.95 24.74
N ILE A 12 -9.54 35.34 23.93
CA ILE A 12 -10.16 34.44 22.93
C ILE A 12 -9.19 34.16 21.78
N SER A 13 -8.37 35.14 21.38
CA SER A 13 -7.34 34.94 20.32
C SER A 13 -6.19 34.04 20.78
N PHE A 14 -5.81 34.07 22.05
CA PHE A 14 -4.77 33.19 22.60
C PHE A 14 -5.26 31.74 22.74
N ALA A 15 -6.50 31.51 23.11
CA ALA A 15 -7.07 30.16 23.19
C ALA A 15 -7.21 29.50 21.79
N ALA A 16 -7.56 30.27 20.76
CA ALA A 16 -7.66 29.79 19.39
C ALA A 16 -6.29 29.45 18.78
N GLN A 17 -5.24 30.20 19.11
CA GLN A 17 -3.88 29.89 18.67
C GLN A 17 -3.28 28.67 19.41
N ALA A 18 -3.60 28.46 20.67
CA ALA A 18 -3.17 27.29 21.43
C ALA A 18 -3.81 25.99 20.91
N GLN A 19 -5.04 26.03 20.40
CA GLN A 19 -5.68 24.87 19.76
C GLN A 19 -5.11 24.54 18.36
N LEU A 20 -4.63 25.52 17.63
CA LEU A 20 -3.94 25.31 16.35
C LEU A 20 -2.50 24.77 16.51
N ALA A 21 -1.83 25.07 17.61
CA ALA A 21 -0.49 24.59 17.89
C ALA A 21 -0.43 23.11 18.34
N ASN A 22 -1.53 22.53 18.81
CA ASN A 22 -1.62 21.13 19.22
C ASN A 22 -2.09 20.16 18.12
N ALA A 23 -2.29 20.63 16.91
CA ALA A 23 -2.45 19.77 15.73
C ALA A 23 -1.08 19.47 15.09
N VAL A 24 -0.05 19.17 15.88
CA VAL A 24 1.04 18.34 15.41
C VAL A 24 0.41 16.98 15.18
N THR A 25 0.09 16.67 13.94
CA THR A 25 -0.34 15.33 13.55
C THR A 25 0.76 14.39 14.01
N ASP A 26 0.43 13.59 15.02
CA ASP A 26 1.27 12.53 15.55
C ASP A 26 1.50 11.51 14.40
N ASN A 27 2.51 11.78 13.56
CA ASN A 27 2.73 11.04 12.32
C ASN A 27 3.78 9.95 12.55
N HIS A 28 3.44 8.97 13.38
CA HIS A 28 4.26 7.79 13.65
C HIS A 28 4.01 6.64 12.64
N TRP A 29 3.59 6.98 11.44
CA TRP A 29 3.48 6.02 10.36
C TRP A 29 4.84 5.77 9.73
N VAL A 30 5.25 4.50 9.73
CA VAL A 30 6.56 4.05 9.24
C VAL A 30 6.36 3.04 8.13
N GLY A 31 7.00 3.26 7.00
CA GLY A 31 6.91 2.35 5.86
C GLY A 31 7.47 0.97 6.19
N THR A 32 6.69 -0.07 5.93
CA THR A 32 7.11 -1.47 6.04
C THR A 32 7.26 -2.15 4.69
N TRP A 33 6.61 -1.63 3.66
CA TRP A 33 6.72 -2.05 2.28
C TRP A 33 6.40 -0.87 1.35
N ALA A 34 7.15 -0.75 0.27
CA ALA A 34 6.84 0.17 -0.81
C ALA A 34 7.38 -0.34 -2.14
N THR A 35 6.90 0.23 -3.24
CA THR A 35 7.38 -0.03 -4.59
C THR A 35 7.36 1.23 -5.44
N ALA A 36 8.33 1.37 -6.35
CA ALA A 36 8.36 2.46 -7.32
C ALA A 36 7.20 2.32 -8.31
N GLN A 37 6.59 3.42 -8.69
CA GLN A 37 5.45 3.46 -9.61
C GLN A 37 5.90 3.87 -11.00
N GLN A 38 5.29 3.24 -12.02
CA GLN A 38 5.51 3.57 -13.43
C GLN A 38 4.20 3.47 -14.23
N PRO A 39 4.08 4.16 -15.36
CA PRO A 39 2.96 3.93 -16.27
C PRO A 39 3.11 2.53 -16.89
N VAL A 40 2.00 1.85 -17.07
CA VAL A 40 2.01 0.55 -17.74
C VAL A 40 2.32 0.70 -19.24
N VAL A 41 3.10 -0.26 -19.76
CA VAL A 41 3.22 -0.43 -21.21
C VAL A 41 1.99 -1.20 -21.71
N LYS A 42 1.28 -0.64 -22.68
CA LYS A 42 -0.01 -1.16 -23.16
C LYS A 42 0.02 -2.65 -23.53
N SER A 43 1.11 -3.10 -24.15
CA SER A 43 1.29 -4.50 -24.54
C SER A 43 1.41 -5.48 -23.35
N PHE A 44 1.69 -4.98 -22.17
CA PHE A 44 1.79 -5.78 -20.94
C PHE A 44 0.54 -5.73 -20.08
N MET A 45 -0.53 -5.06 -20.54
CA MET A 45 -1.80 -5.06 -19.82
C MET A 45 -2.65 -6.27 -20.19
N PRO A 46 -3.20 -6.98 -19.21
CA PRO A 46 -4.17 -8.05 -19.47
C PRO A 46 -5.48 -7.46 -20.02
N TYR A 47 -6.24 -8.27 -20.73
CA TYR A 47 -7.60 -7.98 -21.20
C TYR A 47 -7.72 -6.69 -22.03
N ASN A 48 -6.78 -6.40 -22.90
CA ASN A 48 -6.77 -5.18 -23.72
C ASN A 48 -6.86 -3.89 -22.88
N ASN A 49 -6.12 -3.84 -21.79
CA ASN A 49 -6.06 -2.72 -20.83
C ASN A 49 -7.34 -2.50 -20.02
N ASN A 50 -8.22 -3.47 -19.93
CA ASN A 50 -9.47 -3.31 -19.19
C ASN A 50 -9.45 -4.09 -17.86
N MET A 51 -9.12 -3.40 -16.78
CA MET A 51 -9.19 -3.93 -15.41
C MET A 51 -10.52 -3.62 -14.72
N SER A 52 -11.43 -2.89 -15.36
CA SER A 52 -12.73 -2.56 -14.81
C SER A 52 -13.59 -3.80 -14.56
N GLY A 53 -14.34 -3.81 -13.46
CA GLY A 53 -15.18 -4.93 -13.07
C GLY A 53 -14.41 -6.20 -12.72
N ARG A 54 -13.16 -6.09 -12.26
CA ARG A 54 -12.30 -7.21 -11.90
C ARG A 54 -11.82 -7.11 -10.46
N SER A 55 -11.39 -8.24 -9.92
CA SER A 55 -10.69 -8.34 -8.64
C SER A 55 -9.24 -8.70 -8.88
N VAL A 56 -8.32 -8.01 -8.22
CA VAL A 56 -6.88 -8.29 -8.31
C VAL A 56 -6.35 -8.57 -6.91
N ARG A 57 -5.81 -9.77 -6.71
CA ARG A 57 -5.09 -10.16 -5.48
C ARG A 57 -3.60 -10.10 -5.73
N GLN A 58 -2.90 -9.39 -4.87
CA GLN A 58 -1.47 -9.08 -4.97
C GLN A 58 -0.78 -9.47 -3.67
N ILE A 59 0.38 -10.10 -3.78
CA ILE A 59 1.14 -10.55 -2.62
C ILE A 59 2.34 -9.63 -2.43
N VAL A 60 2.55 -9.21 -1.20
CA VAL A 60 3.71 -8.42 -0.78
C VAL A 60 4.32 -9.02 0.47
N LYS A 61 5.62 -8.76 0.69
CA LYS A 61 6.32 -9.15 1.91
C LYS A 61 6.74 -7.90 2.65
N VAL A 62 6.22 -7.71 3.85
CA VAL A 62 6.57 -6.59 4.71
C VAL A 62 7.91 -6.80 5.39
N SER A 63 8.59 -5.72 5.77
CA SER A 63 9.89 -5.77 6.44
C SER A 63 9.77 -5.78 7.95
N ILE A 64 8.98 -4.88 8.53
CA ILE A 64 8.71 -4.81 9.97
C ILE A 64 7.24 -5.10 10.26
N GLY A 65 6.96 -5.53 11.47
CA GLY A 65 5.60 -5.78 11.95
C GLY A 65 4.95 -4.57 12.58
N GLY A 66 3.72 -4.74 13.05
CA GLY A 66 2.95 -3.72 13.75
C GLY A 66 1.54 -4.18 14.09
N LYS A 67 0.84 -3.38 14.89
CA LYS A 67 -0.55 -3.67 15.31
C LYS A 67 -1.59 -2.91 14.50
N GLN A 68 -1.16 -1.87 13.80
CA GLN A 68 -2.00 -1.08 12.90
C GLN A 68 -1.26 -0.85 11.60
N LEU A 69 -2.00 -0.84 10.50
CA LEU A 69 -1.49 -0.49 9.18
C LEU A 69 -2.38 0.52 8.48
N ARG A 70 -1.81 1.16 7.45
CA ARG A 70 -2.54 1.82 6.36
C ARG A 70 -1.92 1.44 5.02
N LEU A 71 -2.75 1.39 4.00
CA LEU A 71 -2.35 1.09 2.63
C LEU A 71 -2.44 2.35 1.78
N GLU A 72 -1.40 2.66 1.03
CA GLU A 72 -1.46 3.67 -0.02
C GLU A 72 -1.79 3.03 -1.36
N LEU A 73 -2.80 3.60 -2.02
CA LEU A 73 -3.16 3.30 -3.40
C LEU A 73 -2.81 4.48 -4.29
N SER A 74 -2.12 4.21 -5.40
CA SER A 74 -1.67 5.24 -6.33
C SER A 74 -2.42 5.19 -7.66
N ASN A 75 -2.83 6.36 -8.11
CA ASN A 75 -3.32 6.66 -9.45
C ASN A 75 -2.54 7.84 -10.06
N GLU A 76 -1.32 8.06 -9.56
CA GLU A 76 -0.52 9.27 -9.84
C GLU A 76 -0.10 9.37 -11.30
N LEU A 77 0.14 8.24 -11.97
CA LEU A 77 0.61 8.21 -13.36
C LEU A 77 -0.51 7.97 -14.36
N SER A 78 -1.75 7.95 -13.90
CA SER A 78 -2.94 7.81 -14.75
C SER A 78 -3.56 9.16 -15.08
N ARG A 79 -4.26 9.20 -16.23
CA ARG A 79 -5.02 10.37 -16.69
C ARG A 79 -6.53 10.27 -16.47
N GLU A 80 -6.98 9.15 -15.90
CA GLU A 80 -8.39 8.87 -15.61
C GLU A 80 -8.57 8.57 -14.14
N PRO A 81 -9.76 8.81 -13.56
CA PRO A 81 -10.03 8.43 -12.17
C PRO A 81 -10.08 6.92 -12.02
N LEU A 82 -9.55 6.45 -10.89
CA LEU A 82 -9.63 5.07 -10.43
C LEU A 82 -10.82 4.93 -9.47
N VAL A 83 -11.77 4.07 -9.81
CA VAL A 83 -12.97 3.82 -8.99
C VAL A 83 -12.88 2.43 -8.38
N ILE A 84 -12.72 2.37 -7.07
CA ILE A 84 -12.58 1.16 -6.29
C ILE A 84 -13.88 0.89 -5.53
N ARG A 85 -14.37 -0.33 -5.63
CA ARG A 85 -15.53 -0.80 -4.88
C ARG A 85 -15.18 -1.16 -3.44
N SER A 86 -14.08 -1.89 -3.26
CA SER A 86 -13.57 -2.30 -1.95
C SER A 86 -12.14 -2.82 -2.05
N VAL A 87 -11.43 -2.74 -0.94
CA VAL A 87 -10.11 -3.36 -0.75
C VAL A 87 -10.16 -4.18 0.52
N TYR A 88 -9.57 -5.38 0.50
CA TYR A 88 -9.32 -6.14 1.72
C TYR A 88 -7.91 -6.69 1.76
N ILE A 89 -7.40 -6.83 2.96
CA ILE A 89 -6.08 -7.38 3.26
C ILE A 89 -6.23 -8.62 4.13
N ALA A 90 -5.35 -9.59 3.95
CA ALA A 90 -5.31 -10.82 4.74
C ALA A 90 -3.87 -11.34 4.84
N HIS A 91 -3.59 -12.21 5.82
CA HIS A 91 -2.36 -12.98 5.81
C HIS A 91 -2.34 -13.93 4.61
N ALA A 92 -1.25 -13.94 3.86
CA ALA A 92 -1.07 -14.84 2.74
C ALA A 92 -0.58 -16.21 3.26
N ALA A 93 -1.24 -17.28 2.85
CA ALA A 93 -0.81 -18.65 3.18
C ALA A 93 0.21 -19.15 2.15
N ASP A 94 -0.21 -19.25 0.89
CA ASP A 94 0.66 -19.65 -0.24
C ASP A 94 0.06 -19.15 -1.54
N SER A 95 0.90 -18.60 -2.42
CA SER A 95 0.50 -18.08 -3.73
C SER A 95 -0.73 -17.18 -3.63
N PHE A 96 -1.86 -17.57 -4.24
CA PHE A 96 -3.13 -16.86 -4.18
C PHE A 96 -3.97 -17.16 -2.93
N VAL A 97 -3.55 -18.12 -2.13
CA VAL A 97 -4.30 -18.57 -0.95
C VAL A 97 -4.09 -17.63 0.21
N ILE A 98 -5.16 -17.25 0.86
CA ILE A 98 -5.14 -16.41 2.06
C ILE A 98 -5.66 -17.20 3.26
N VAL A 99 -5.45 -16.69 4.46
CA VAL A 99 -6.11 -17.14 5.68
C VAL A 99 -7.42 -16.35 5.83
N PRO A 100 -8.60 -16.88 5.44
CA PRO A 100 -9.82 -16.07 5.30
C PRO A 100 -10.29 -15.42 6.60
N SER A 101 -10.02 -16.04 7.75
CA SER A 101 -10.37 -15.53 9.08
C SER A 101 -9.62 -14.26 9.47
N THR A 102 -8.48 -13.99 8.81
CA THR A 102 -7.69 -12.78 9.06
C THR A 102 -8.08 -11.62 8.16
N ALA A 103 -8.93 -11.87 7.15
CA ALA A 103 -9.27 -10.85 6.17
C ALA A 103 -10.06 -9.69 6.78
N LYS A 104 -9.59 -8.48 6.53
CA LYS A 104 -10.25 -7.24 6.94
C LYS A 104 -10.38 -6.29 5.76
N TYR A 105 -11.54 -5.64 5.66
CA TYR A 105 -11.76 -4.60 4.67
C TYR A 105 -11.14 -3.28 5.13
N LEU A 106 -10.46 -2.62 4.20
CA LEU A 106 -9.95 -1.26 4.38
C LEU A 106 -11.06 -0.24 4.09
N THR A 107 -11.00 0.88 4.77
CA THR A 107 -11.86 2.03 4.52
C THR A 107 -11.04 3.25 4.07
N PHE A 108 -11.73 4.19 3.43
CA PHE A 108 -11.18 5.46 2.97
C PHE A 108 -12.17 6.56 3.38
N GLY A 109 -11.83 7.33 4.41
CA GLY A 109 -12.77 8.27 5.04
C GLY A 109 -14.03 7.57 5.58
N GLY A 110 -13.87 6.41 6.20
CA GLY A 110 -14.95 5.59 6.77
C GLY A 110 -15.78 4.80 5.75
N ARG A 111 -15.43 4.81 4.44
CA ARG A 111 -16.18 4.13 3.38
C ARG A 111 -15.35 3.00 2.76
N TYR A 112 -15.98 1.89 2.39
CA TYR A 112 -15.31 0.77 1.70
C TYR A 112 -14.96 1.09 0.24
N ASN A 113 -15.69 1.98 -0.40
CA ASN A 113 -15.44 2.42 -1.76
C ASN A 113 -14.69 3.76 -1.78
N THR A 114 -13.91 3.98 -2.81
CA THR A 114 -13.22 5.26 -3.01
C THR A 114 -13.05 5.57 -4.49
N VAL A 115 -12.89 6.86 -4.79
CA VAL A 115 -12.49 7.37 -6.10
C VAL A 115 -11.19 8.12 -5.92
N ILE A 116 -10.13 7.64 -6.57
CA ILE A 116 -8.83 8.31 -6.58
C ILE A 116 -8.71 9.08 -7.90
N PRO A 117 -8.68 10.43 -7.87
CA PRO A 117 -8.54 11.23 -9.08
C PRO A 117 -7.26 10.91 -9.85
N ALA A 118 -7.25 11.24 -11.13
CA ALA A 118 -6.04 11.20 -11.95
C ALA A 118 -4.92 12.04 -11.31
N GLY A 119 -3.69 11.52 -11.31
CA GLY A 119 -2.53 12.20 -10.75
C GLY A 119 -2.49 12.25 -9.21
N LYS A 120 -3.27 11.42 -8.52
CA LYS A 120 -3.35 11.41 -7.05
C LYS A 120 -3.13 10.01 -6.47
N ALA A 121 -2.73 9.99 -5.20
CA ALA A 121 -2.72 8.82 -4.34
C ALA A 121 -3.68 9.00 -3.17
N ALA A 122 -4.02 7.91 -2.48
CA ALA A 122 -4.87 7.94 -1.30
C ALA A 122 -4.44 6.87 -0.30
N PHE A 123 -4.31 7.25 0.96
CA PHE A 123 -4.16 6.31 2.05
C PHE A 123 -5.53 5.79 2.52
N SER A 124 -5.57 4.52 2.89
CA SER A 124 -6.69 4.00 3.68
C SER A 124 -6.70 4.61 5.08
N ASP A 125 -7.84 4.52 5.74
CA ASP A 125 -7.91 4.75 7.18
C ASP A 125 -7.03 3.71 7.90
N ALA A 126 -6.62 4.04 9.13
CA ALA A 126 -5.89 3.12 9.99
C ALA A 126 -6.70 1.84 10.25
N LEU A 127 -6.08 0.69 10.06
CA LEU A 127 -6.69 -0.62 10.29
C LEU A 127 -5.95 -1.34 11.41
N ASN A 128 -6.67 -1.77 12.45
CA ASN A 128 -6.12 -2.69 13.43
C ASN A 128 -5.90 -4.06 12.77
N PHE A 129 -4.64 -4.38 12.51
CA PHE A 129 -4.22 -5.61 11.84
C PHE A 129 -2.85 -6.03 12.39
N ASP A 130 -2.76 -7.22 12.97
CA ASP A 130 -1.53 -7.74 13.55
C ASP A 130 -0.60 -8.26 12.44
N ILE A 131 0.55 -7.66 12.29
CA ILE A 131 1.53 -8.00 11.25
C ILE A 131 2.80 -8.45 11.94
N GLN A 132 3.32 -9.62 11.52
CA GLN A 132 4.63 -10.08 11.96
C GLN A 132 5.73 -9.59 11.01
N PRO A 133 6.95 -9.33 11.50
CA PRO A 133 8.07 -9.00 10.61
C PRO A 133 8.28 -10.08 9.54
N LEU A 134 8.63 -9.65 8.32
CA LEU A 134 8.89 -10.50 7.16
C LEU A 134 7.69 -11.34 6.67
N GLU A 135 6.50 -11.01 7.13
CA GLU A 135 5.28 -11.71 6.76
C GLU A 135 4.84 -11.37 5.33
N LYS A 136 4.13 -12.32 4.70
CA LYS A 136 3.46 -12.08 3.42
C LYS A 136 2.02 -11.68 3.64
N LEU A 137 1.62 -10.59 3.03
CA LEU A 137 0.25 -10.09 3.03
C LEU A 137 -0.35 -10.19 1.63
N ALA A 138 -1.63 -10.48 1.56
CA ALA A 138 -2.42 -10.48 0.34
C ALA A 138 -3.36 -9.26 0.33
N ILE A 139 -3.17 -8.37 -0.62
CA ILE A 139 -4.02 -7.21 -0.86
C ILE A 139 -4.93 -7.55 -2.03
N THR A 140 -6.24 -7.45 -1.84
CA THR A 140 -7.22 -7.69 -2.90
C THR A 140 -8.04 -6.44 -3.15
N ILE A 141 -7.95 -5.93 -4.40
CA ILE A 141 -8.69 -4.75 -4.86
C ILE A 141 -9.82 -5.20 -5.76
N ASN A 142 -11.03 -4.74 -5.49
CA ASN A 142 -12.21 -4.90 -6.35
C ASN A 142 -12.42 -3.60 -7.12
N TYR A 143 -12.14 -3.60 -8.41
CA TYR A 143 -12.31 -2.43 -9.28
C TYR A 143 -13.74 -2.31 -9.79
N THR A 144 -14.33 -1.11 -9.69
CA THR A 144 -15.53 -0.73 -10.44
C THR A 144 -15.12 -0.21 -11.82
N LYS A 145 -14.20 0.77 -11.85
CA LYS A 145 -13.62 1.31 -13.08
C LYS A 145 -12.11 1.51 -12.86
N ALA A 146 -11.33 1.01 -13.78
CA ALA A 146 -9.88 1.23 -13.78
C ALA A 146 -9.49 2.03 -15.04
N PRO A 147 -8.48 2.91 -14.93
CA PRO A 147 -7.92 3.61 -16.08
C PRO A 147 -7.41 2.64 -17.15
N ALA A 148 -7.45 3.06 -18.41
CA ALA A 148 -6.86 2.29 -19.51
C ALA A 148 -5.33 2.17 -19.37
N VAL A 149 -4.69 3.19 -18.78
CA VAL A 149 -3.27 3.19 -18.40
C VAL A 149 -3.20 3.40 -16.90
N PRO A 150 -3.28 2.34 -16.10
CA PRO A 150 -3.17 2.44 -14.64
C PRO A 150 -1.73 2.72 -14.20
N THR A 151 -1.60 3.23 -12.98
CA THR A 151 -0.34 3.27 -12.26
C THR A 151 0.02 1.86 -11.80
N VAL A 152 1.20 1.37 -12.13
CA VAL A 152 1.64 0.01 -11.84
C VAL A 152 3.11 -0.01 -11.40
N HIS A 153 3.55 -1.16 -10.91
CA HIS A 153 4.95 -1.56 -10.91
C HIS A 153 5.09 -2.80 -11.78
N MET A 154 5.71 -2.67 -12.95
CA MET A 154 5.91 -3.79 -13.88
C MET A 154 7.11 -4.65 -13.44
N GLY A 155 7.00 -5.97 -13.67
CA GLY A 155 8.09 -6.88 -13.31
C GLY A 155 8.27 -7.03 -11.80
N SER A 156 7.17 -7.06 -11.05
CA SER A 156 7.16 -7.15 -9.58
C SER A 156 7.84 -8.39 -9.00
N ARG A 157 8.24 -9.34 -9.83
CA ARG A 157 8.76 -10.67 -9.41
C ARG A 157 7.81 -11.42 -8.48
N THR A 158 6.55 -11.01 -8.52
CA THR A 158 5.48 -11.57 -7.69
C THR A 158 4.20 -11.62 -8.50
N THR A 159 3.57 -12.78 -8.53
CA THR A 159 2.36 -12.98 -9.32
C THR A 159 1.17 -12.27 -8.68
N SER A 160 0.50 -11.44 -9.45
CA SER A 160 -0.83 -10.91 -9.20
C SER A 160 -1.88 -11.81 -9.84
N TYR A 161 -2.98 -12.01 -9.16
CA TYR A 161 -4.07 -12.92 -9.55
C TYR A 161 -5.32 -12.13 -9.86
N ILE A 162 -5.84 -12.26 -11.09
CA ILE A 162 -6.90 -11.41 -11.62
C ILE A 162 -8.13 -12.26 -11.95
N LEU A 163 -9.28 -11.91 -11.38
CA LEU A 163 -10.58 -12.53 -11.63
C LEU A 163 -11.58 -11.52 -12.20
N ARG A 164 -12.51 -12.01 -13.00
CA ARG A 164 -13.69 -11.24 -13.41
C ARG A 164 -14.67 -11.14 -12.23
N GLY A 165 -15.27 -9.97 -12.06
CA GLY A 165 -16.27 -9.71 -11.03
C GLY A 165 -15.67 -9.30 -9.69
N VAL A 166 -16.53 -9.21 -8.68
CA VAL A 166 -16.19 -8.83 -7.31
C VAL A 166 -15.88 -10.06 -6.50
N SER A 167 -14.76 -10.04 -5.79
CA SER A 167 -14.34 -11.11 -4.88
C SER A 167 -14.60 -10.76 -3.42
N THR A 168 -14.70 -11.81 -2.62
CA THR A 168 -14.74 -11.77 -1.15
C THR A 168 -13.57 -12.58 -0.58
N PRO A 169 -13.29 -12.51 0.73
CA PRO A 169 -12.25 -13.35 1.35
C PRO A 169 -12.45 -14.87 1.13
N LYS A 170 -13.67 -15.32 0.84
CA LYS A 170 -13.98 -16.72 0.56
C LYS A 170 -13.82 -17.12 -0.91
N THR A 171 -13.57 -16.14 -1.80
CA THR A 171 -13.44 -16.40 -3.24
C THR A 171 -12.11 -17.06 -3.55
N SER A 172 -12.15 -18.22 -4.25
CA SER A 172 -10.95 -18.90 -4.73
C SER A 172 -10.37 -18.17 -5.95
N PHE A 173 -9.06 -17.97 -5.96
CA PHE A 173 -8.31 -17.41 -7.08
C PHE A 173 -7.57 -18.47 -7.91
N ALA A 174 -7.90 -19.77 -7.74
CA ALA A 174 -7.24 -20.86 -8.45
C ALA A 174 -7.31 -20.74 -9.98
N LYS A 175 -8.42 -20.19 -10.51
CA LYS A 175 -8.66 -19.98 -11.95
C LYS A 175 -8.34 -18.53 -12.39
N ALA A 176 -7.65 -17.76 -11.57
CA ALA A 176 -7.28 -16.38 -11.89
C ALA A 176 -6.28 -16.31 -13.04
N PHE A 177 -6.42 -15.29 -13.87
CA PHE A 177 -5.35 -14.90 -14.78
C PHE A 177 -4.16 -14.41 -13.93
N ARG A 178 -2.94 -14.68 -14.39
CA ARG A 178 -1.70 -14.37 -13.68
C ARG A 178 -0.90 -13.33 -14.44
N GLU A 179 -0.38 -12.35 -13.71
CA GLU A 179 0.46 -11.29 -14.25
C GLU A 179 1.53 -10.89 -13.22
N ASP A 180 2.74 -10.63 -13.67
CA ASP A 180 3.86 -10.27 -12.78
C ASP A 180 3.99 -8.74 -12.65
N HIS A 181 2.88 -8.06 -12.32
CA HIS A 181 2.84 -6.63 -12.05
C HIS A 181 2.06 -6.37 -10.76
N TRP A 182 2.43 -5.31 -10.03
CA TRP A 182 1.57 -4.74 -9.00
C TRP A 182 0.75 -3.59 -9.57
N PHE A 183 -0.53 -3.60 -9.28
CA PHE A 183 -1.51 -2.63 -9.79
C PHE A 183 -1.98 -1.72 -8.67
N ASN A 184 -1.74 -0.42 -8.79
CA ASN A 184 -2.24 0.65 -7.92
C ASN A 184 -1.86 0.56 -6.43
N ILE A 185 -1.11 -0.43 -5.96
CA ILE A 185 -0.55 -0.44 -4.59
C ILE A 185 0.82 0.23 -4.61
N SER A 186 1.10 1.13 -3.67
CA SER A 186 2.36 1.88 -3.62
C SER A 186 3.13 1.71 -2.31
N ALA A 187 2.44 1.69 -1.17
CA ALA A 187 3.08 1.53 0.14
C ALA A 187 2.16 0.91 1.17
N ILE A 188 2.75 0.27 2.17
CA ILE A 188 2.12 -0.11 3.43
C ILE A 188 2.94 0.51 4.55
N ASP A 189 2.28 1.28 5.39
CA ASP A 189 2.85 1.79 6.62
C ASP A 189 2.28 1.05 7.82
N VAL A 190 3.07 0.92 8.86
CA VAL A 190 2.65 0.51 10.21
C VAL A 190 2.75 1.69 11.17
N TYR A 191 1.90 1.70 12.19
CA TYR A 191 1.99 2.68 13.26
C TYR A 191 2.99 2.21 14.31
N ASP A 192 4.08 2.96 14.49
CA ASP A 192 5.12 2.68 15.48
C ASP A 192 5.81 3.98 15.91
N LEU A 193 6.02 4.14 17.23
CA LEU A 193 6.58 5.37 17.82
C LEU A 193 8.10 5.49 17.67
N THR A 194 8.79 4.39 17.43
CA THR A 194 10.26 4.29 17.49
C THR A 194 10.90 3.81 16.21
N ALA A 195 10.15 3.06 15.41
CA ALA A 195 10.64 2.48 14.16
C ALA A 195 11.02 3.57 13.12
N LYS A 196 11.85 3.18 12.18
CA LYS A 196 12.34 4.01 11.06
C LYS A 196 12.27 3.20 9.78
N SER A 197 12.47 3.85 8.63
CA SER A 197 12.53 3.17 7.34
C SER A 197 13.77 3.60 6.55
N ILE A 198 14.31 2.67 5.78
CA ILE A 198 15.33 2.90 4.76
C ILE A 198 14.66 2.76 3.39
N ALA A 199 14.63 3.82 2.62
CA ALA A 199 14.20 3.79 1.23
C ALA A 199 15.41 3.50 0.33
N ILE A 200 15.33 2.43 -0.47
CA ILE A 200 16.38 1.99 -1.37
C ILE A 200 15.96 2.33 -2.80
N ILE A 201 16.61 3.32 -3.37
CA ILE A 201 16.39 3.76 -4.76
C ILE A 201 17.44 3.07 -5.64
N GLY A 202 17.04 2.58 -6.80
CA GLY A 202 17.96 1.93 -7.72
C GLY A 202 17.31 1.50 -9.04
N ASN A 203 18.11 0.85 -9.86
CA ASN A 203 17.72 0.36 -11.16
C ASN A 203 17.15 -1.08 -11.10
N SER A 204 17.14 -1.78 -12.23
CA SER A 204 16.62 -3.15 -12.36
C SER A 204 17.25 -4.17 -11.40
N ILE A 205 18.47 -3.97 -10.93
CA ILE A 205 19.12 -4.88 -9.97
C ILE A 205 18.43 -4.73 -8.60
N THR A 206 18.17 -3.50 -8.18
CA THR A 206 17.44 -3.20 -6.93
C THR A 206 15.98 -3.63 -7.03
N ASP A 207 15.35 -3.40 -8.18
CA ASP A 207 13.99 -3.86 -8.50
C ASP A 207 13.85 -5.40 -8.37
N GLY A 208 14.91 -6.13 -8.67
CA GLY A 208 14.96 -7.59 -8.50
C GLY A 208 15.17 -8.37 -9.79
N LYS A 209 15.76 -7.76 -10.83
CA LYS A 209 16.10 -8.49 -12.06
C LYS A 209 16.91 -9.76 -11.73
N ASN A 210 16.45 -10.89 -12.27
CA ASN A 210 17.00 -12.24 -12.04
C ASN A 210 16.75 -12.84 -10.64
N SER A 211 15.98 -12.19 -9.78
CA SER A 211 15.46 -12.85 -8.59
C SER A 211 14.38 -13.87 -8.95
N THR A 212 14.10 -14.80 -8.05
CA THR A 212 13.14 -15.89 -8.29
C THR A 212 11.71 -15.38 -8.12
N ASN A 213 10.86 -15.56 -9.13
CA ASN A 213 9.45 -15.18 -9.04
C ASN A 213 8.76 -15.84 -7.82
N ASN A 214 8.00 -15.04 -7.07
CA ASN A 214 7.27 -15.42 -5.87
C ASN A 214 8.11 -15.77 -4.64
N ALA A 215 9.45 -15.84 -4.76
CA ALA A 215 10.31 -16.16 -3.64
C ALA A 215 10.52 -14.97 -2.68
N GLN A 216 10.19 -13.74 -3.11
CA GLN A 216 10.44 -12.52 -2.33
C GLN A 216 11.91 -12.46 -1.86
N ASN A 217 12.83 -12.69 -2.80
CA ASN A 217 14.28 -12.80 -2.55
C ASN A 217 15.10 -11.77 -3.34
N ARG A 218 14.53 -10.60 -3.64
CA ARG A 218 15.28 -9.44 -4.13
C ARG A 218 16.30 -9.04 -3.07
N TRP A 219 17.42 -8.46 -3.45
CA TRP A 219 18.43 -8.14 -2.45
C TRP A 219 17.93 -7.22 -1.30
N PRO A 220 16.99 -6.26 -1.52
CA PRO A 220 16.42 -5.53 -0.38
C PRO A 220 15.56 -6.42 0.54
N ASP A 221 14.88 -7.45 0.01
CA ASP A 221 14.16 -8.43 0.83
C ASP A 221 15.13 -9.22 1.71
N ILE A 222 16.26 -9.68 1.13
CA ILE A 222 17.31 -10.39 1.87
C ILE A 222 17.98 -9.47 2.89
N PHE A 223 18.21 -8.20 2.55
CA PHE A 223 18.74 -7.22 3.48
C PHE A 223 17.82 -7.05 4.69
N SER A 224 16.53 -6.94 4.47
CA SER A 224 15.54 -6.91 5.56
C SER A 224 15.60 -8.17 6.44
N GLU A 225 15.73 -9.36 5.83
CA GLU A 225 15.89 -10.61 6.60
C GLU A 225 17.17 -10.65 7.43
N VAL A 226 18.28 -10.13 6.89
CA VAL A 226 19.55 -10.05 7.61
C VAL A 226 19.43 -9.11 8.81
N LEU A 227 18.84 -7.93 8.64
CA LEU A 227 18.58 -7.00 9.74
C LEU A 227 17.79 -7.68 10.86
N GLN A 228 16.66 -8.29 10.52
CA GLN A 228 15.77 -8.93 11.49
C GLN A 228 16.40 -10.16 12.17
N LYS A 229 16.89 -11.12 11.37
CA LYS A 229 17.25 -12.45 11.86
C LYS A 229 18.69 -12.55 12.37
N LYS A 230 19.62 -11.81 11.78
CA LYS A 230 21.05 -11.90 12.10
C LYS A 230 21.56 -10.77 12.97
N GLN A 231 21.02 -9.57 12.79
CA GLN A 231 21.47 -8.38 13.52
C GLN A 231 20.54 -7.99 14.66
N GLY A 232 19.35 -8.60 14.77
CA GLY A 232 18.37 -8.26 15.79
C GLY A 232 17.78 -6.84 15.65
N VAL A 233 17.94 -6.21 14.49
CA VAL A 233 17.39 -4.88 14.17
C VAL A 233 15.96 -5.07 13.70
N THR A 234 14.99 -4.90 14.60
CA THR A 234 13.58 -5.22 14.36
C THR A 234 12.70 -4.01 14.08
N ASP A 235 13.24 -2.82 14.22
CA ASP A 235 12.57 -1.51 14.13
C ASP A 235 12.93 -0.71 12.87
N VAL A 236 13.62 -1.35 11.90
CA VAL A 236 14.00 -0.69 10.65
C VAL A 236 13.28 -1.33 9.46
N GLY A 237 12.32 -0.60 8.91
CA GLY A 237 11.64 -0.94 7.65
C GLY A 237 12.57 -0.79 6.45
N VAL A 238 12.42 -1.67 5.47
CA VAL A 238 13.18 -1.64 4.20
C VAL A 238 12.19 -1.49 3.05
N LEU A 239 12.33 -0.39 2.30
CA LEU A 239 11.44 -0.04 1.20
C LEU A 239 12.20 -0.17 -0.12
N ASN A 240 11.78 -1.07 -0.99
CA ASN A 240 12.40 -1.27 -2.30
C ASN A 240 11.75 -0.35 -3.34
N LEU A 241 12.45 0.72 -3.71
CA LEU A 241 12.07 1.67 -4.75
C LEU A 241 12.94 1.51 -6.01
N GLY A 242 13.46 0.33 -6.24
CA GLY A 242 14.09 -0.03 -7.51
C GLY A 242 13.08 -0.03 -8.65
N ILE A 243 13.52 0.37 -9.85
CA ILE A 243 12.69 0.39 -11.05
C ILE A 243 13.51 -0.03 -12.27
N GLY A 244 12.98 -0.96 -13.06
CA GLY A 244 13.62 -1.42 -14.28
C GLY A 244 13.50 -0.41 -15.43
N ASN A 245 14.44 -0.45 -16.36
CA ASN A 245 14.45 0.37 -17.59
C ASN A 245 14.55 1.88 -17.36
N ASN A 246 15.28 2.29 -16.34
CA ASN A 246 15.65 3.69 -16.08
C ASN A 246 17.14 3.92 -16.35
#